data_951b3770a811d8005de0a897b0d70884
#
_entry.id   951b3770a811d8005de0a897b0d70884
#
_cell.length_a   1.000
_cell.length_b   1.000
_cell.length_c   1.000
_cell.angle_alpha   90.00
_cell.angle_beta   90.00
_cell.angle_gamma   90.00
#
_symmetry.space_group_name_H-M   'P 1'
#
loop_
_entity.id
_entity.type
_entity.pdbx_description
1 polymer ?
#
loop_
_entity_poly.entity_id
_entity_poly.type
_entity_poly.pdbx_seq_one_letter_code
_entity_poly.pdbx_strand_id
1 'polypeptide(L)'
;MLARDDPEELLNAALSALATGSECRATLDEMAVPIYTTDTEGRVTYWNRACVDFAGRQPKLGADRWCVTWQLFTSTGEPLRHEDCPMAEAIRQRKPIRDLIAIAERPDRSRVAFRAYPTPVFDDEGRMTAAINMLIDVTAEQSAALTEQAERCRRLAEATYDRSTCKVLVEMAKHLDETARNFRTIDG
;
A
#
# COMPACT_ATOMS: atom_id res chain seq x y z
N MET A 1 19.97 12.26 -10.69
CA MET A 1 18.97 11.20 -10.85
C MET A 1 19.36 10.14 -9.84
N LEU A 2 18.87 10.27 -8.60
CA LEU A 2 19.12 9.33 -7.51
C LEU A 2 18.48 8.00 -7.91
N ALA A 3 19.24 6.92 -7.81
CA ALA A 3 18.70 5.57 -7.95
C ALA A 3 17.53 5.45 -6.98
N ARG A 4 16.36 4.98 -7.45
CA ARG A 4 15.30 4.53 -6.55
C ARG A 4 15.92 3.41 -5.73
N ASP A 5 16.08 3.64 -4.44
CA ASP A 5 16.59 2.62 -3.52
C ASP A 5 15.75 1.36 -3.71
N ASP A 6 16.42 0.21 -3.80
CA ASP A 6 15.73 -1.07 -3.95
C ASP A 6 14.83 -1.26 -2.72
N PRO A 7 13.53 -1.52 -2.88
CA PRO A 7 12.61 -1.73 -1.76
C PRO A 7 13.08 -2.81 -0.78
N GLU A 8 13.76 -3.86 -1.26
CA GLU A 8 14.30 -4.90 -0.38
C GLU A 8 15.52 -4.40 0.41
N GLU A 9 16.34 -3.52 -0.13
CA GLU A 9 17.44 -2.89 0.61
C GLU A 9 16.92 -1.97 1.72
N LEU A 10 15.89 -1.16 1.43
CA LEU A 10 15.21 -0.33 2.43
C LEU A 10 14.57 -1.15 3.53
N LEU A 11 13.90 -2.25 3.17
CA LEU A 11 13.29 -3.16 4.14
C LEU A 11 14.35 -3.82 5.01
N ASN A 12 15.47 -4.27 4.45
CA ASN A 12 16.57 -4.87 5.19
C ASN A 12 17.20 -3.86 6.16
N ALA A 13 17.35 -2.60 5.76
CA ALA A 13 17.81 -1.53 6.65
C ALA A 13 16.83 -1.31 7.82
N ALA A 14 15.52 -1.31 7.56
CA ALA A 14 14.50 -1.18 8.59
C ALA A 14 14.48 -2.38 9.55
N LEU A 15 14.62 -3.62 9.05
CA LEU A 15 14.72 -4.83 9.86
C LEU A 15 15.98 -4.82 10.74
N SER A 16 17.12 -4.40 10.18
CA SER A 16 18.38 -4.27 10.93
C SER A 16 18.27 -3.23 12.04
N ALA A 17 17.62 -2.10 11.75
CA ALA A 17 17.33 -1.10 12.76
C ALA A 17 16.46 -1.66 13.89
N LEU A 18 15.43 -2.45 13.61
CA LEU A 18 14.60 -3.10 14.64
C LEU A 18 15.37 -4.05 15.54
N ALA A 19 16.39 -4.72 15.03
CA ALA A 19 17.21 -5.67 15.80
C ALA A 19 18.18 -4.97 16.78
N THR A 20 18.53 -3.69 16.56
CA THR A 20 19.55 -2.96 17.35
C THR A 20 19.02 -2.19 18.58
N GLY A 21 17.70 -2.17 18.83
CA GLY A 21 17.13 -1.63 20.08
C GLY A 21 16.77 -0.14 20.03
N SER A 22 17.09 0.65 21.06
CA SER A 22 16.56 2.02 21.26
C SER A 22 16.99 3.08 20.23
N GLU A 23 18.10 2.90 19.53
CA GLU A 23 18.54 3.79 18.43
C GLU A 23 17.75 3.57 17.14
N CYS A 24 17.05 2.47 17.06
CA CYS A 24 16.23 2.02 15.94
C CYS A 24 15.15 3.01 15.53
N ARG A 25 14.46 3.63 16.49
CA ARG A 25 13.33 4.54 16.19
C ARG A 25 13.78 5.77 15.43
N ALA A 26 14.91 6.37 15.83
CA ALA A 26 15.44 7.55 15.14
C ALA A 26 15.75 7.25 13.67
N THR A 27 16.39 6.10 13.42
CA THR A 27 16.69 5.66 12.04
C THR A 27 15.41 5.43 11.20
N LEU A 28 14.39 4.80 11.78
CA LEU A 28 13.12 4.57 11.09
C LEU A 28 12.35 5.88 10.86
N ASP A 29 12.42 6.83 11.79
CA ASP A 29 11.75 8.14 11.69
C ASP A 29 12.39 9.02 10.60
N GLU A 30 13.68 8.83 10.27
CA GLU A 30 14.39 9.52 9.20
C GLU A 30 14.07 8.95 7.79
N MET A 31 13.50 7.73 7.72
CA MET A 31 13.16 7.12 6.45
C MET A 31 11.96 7.83 5.81
N ALA A 32 12.10 8.20 4.54
CA ALA A 32 11.05 8.87 3.78
C ALA A 32 9.88 7.95 3.39
N VAL A 33 10.05 6.64 3.50
CA VAL A 33 9.01 5.65 3.20
C VAL A 33 8.18 5.33 4.45
N PRO A 34 6.84 5.16 4.33
CA PRO A 34 5.99 4.76 5.45
C PRO A 34 6.37 3.38 5.99
N ILE A 35 6.71 3.32 7.29
CA ILE A 35 7.04 2.09 7.99
C ILE A 35 6.26 2.04 9.30
N TYR A 36 5.63 0.89 9.56
CA TYR A 36 4.96 0.63 10.83
C TYR A 36 5.14 -0.82 11.27
N THR A 37 5.01 -1.06 12.57
CA THR A 37 5.03 -2.40 13.15
C THR A 37 3.73 -2.72 13.85
N THR A 38 3.47 -4.02 13.98
CA THR A 38 2.36 -4.55 14.78
C THR A 38 2.85 -5.63 15.73
N ASP A 39 2.06 -5.88 16.77
CA ASP A 39 2.17 -7.12 17.54
C ASP A 39 1.63 -8.32 16.74
N THR A 40 1.67 -9.50 17.35
CA THR A 40 1.19 -10.75 16.75
C THR A 40 -0.33 -10.81 16.56
N GLU A 41 -1.07 -9.90 17.20
CA GLU A 41 -2.51 -9.74 17.05
C GLU A 41 -2.89 -8.64 16.05
N GLY A 42 -1.86 -8.04 15.42
CA GLY A 42 -2.03 -7.00 14.41
C GLY A 42 -2.25 -5.60 14.97
N ARG A 43 -2.13 -5.36 16.29
CA ARG A 43 -2.22 -4.01 16.84
C ARG A 43 -0.98 -3.21 16.48
N VAL A 44 -1.17 -2.00 15.98
CA VAL A 44 -0.05 -1.10 15.61
C VAL A 44 0.73 -0.71 16.86
N THR A 45 2.02 -1.04 16.89
CA THR A 45 2.95 -0.80 18.00
C THR A 45 3.93 0.34 17.74
N TYR A 46 4.18 0.65 16.47
CA TYR A 46 5.03 1.76 16.03
C TYR A 46 4.62 2.22 14.63
N TRP A 47 4.86 3.47 14.33
CA TRP A 47 4.78 4.06 12.98
C TRP A 47 5.75 5.26 12.89
N ASN A 48 6.35 5.48 11.71
CA ASN A 48 7.20 6.63 11.44
C ASN A 48 6.40 7.81 10.87
N ARG A 49 7.04 9.00 10.81
CA ARG A 49 6.38 10.22 10.32
C ARG A 49 5.78 10.06 8.93
N ALA A 50 6.45 9.36 8.01
CA ALA A 50 5.96 9.14 6.65
C ALA A 50 4.59 8.41 6.62
N CYS A 51 4.25 7.63 7.66
CA CYS A 51 2.92 7.02 7.79
C CYS A 51 1.80 8.05 7.93
N VAL A 52 2.04 9.20 8.58
CA VAL A 52 1.04 10.26 8.75
C VAL A 52 0.75 10.91 7.41
N ASP A 53 1.78 11.25 6.66
CA ASP A 53 1.67 11.88 5.34
C ASP A 53 1.00 10.91 4.35
N PHE A 54 1.36 9.63 4.43
CA PHE A 54 0.75 8.57 3.64
C PHE A 54 -0.75 8.37 3.95
N ALA A 55 -1.10 8.20 5.23
CA ALA A 55 -2.47 7.88 5.65
C ALA A 55 -3.40 9.10 5.70
N GLY A 56 -2.85 10.34 5.64
CA GLY A 56 -3.61 11.58 5.85
C GLY A 56 -4.21 11.69 7.25
N ARG A 57 -3.70 10.92 8.20
CA ARG A 57 -4.12 10.89 9.60
C ARG A 57 -3.02 10.34 10.50
N GLN A 58 -3.07 10.69 11.78
CA GLN A 58 -2.19 10.10 12.77
C GLN A 58 -2.72 8.72 13.20
N PRO A 59 -1.94 7.63 13.01
CA PRO A 59 -2.31 6.31 13.49
C PRO A 59 -2.34 6.24 15.02
N LYS A 60 -3.22 5.41 15.58
CA LYS A 60 -3.38 5.25 17.02
C LYS A 60 -2.75 3.95 17.50
N LEU A 61 -1.66 4.06 18.28
CA LEU A 61 -0.97 2.91 18.85
C LEU A 61 -1.92 2.08 19.72
N GLY A 62 -1.88 0.76 19.56
CA GLY A 62 -2.68 -0.21 20.28
C GLY A 62 -4.17 -0.26 19.91
N ALA A 63 -4.69 0.78 19.22
CA ALA A 63 -6.08 0.87 18.79
C ALA A 63 -6.27 0.50 17.32
N ASP A 64 -5.41 1.04 16.43
CA ASP A 64 -5.42 0.66 15.03
C ASP A 64 -4.88 -0.77 14.88
N ARG A 65 -5.49 -1.55 13.98
CA ARG A 65 -5.12 -2.94 13.72
C ARG A 65 -4.85 -3.17 12.24
N TRP A 66 -3.86 -3.98 11.96
CA TRP A 66 -3.45 -4.46 10.65
C TRP A 66 -2.88 -3.41 9.71
N CYS A 67 -3.40 -2.18 9.74
CA CYS A 67 -2.95 -1.09 8.87
C CYS A 67 -3.08 0.27 9.54
N VAL A 68 -2.28 1.24 9.09
CA VAL A 68 -2.30 2.64 9.55
C VAL A 68 -3.30 3.51 8.79
N THR A 69 -3.91 2.97 7.72
CA THR A 69 -4.80 3.69 6.81
C THR A 69 -6.22 3.84 7.33
N TRP A 70 -6.99 4.77 6.73
CA TRP A 70 -8.42 4.98 7.06
C TRP A 70 -9.30 3.88 6.48
N GLN A 71 -9.28 3.74 5.15
CA GLN A 71 -10.01 2.69 4.42
C GLN A 71 -9.08 2.07 3.39
N LEU A 72 -9.35 0.82 3.04
CA LEU A 72 -8.60 0.07 2.05
C LEU A 72 -9.51 -0.43 0.93
N PHE A 73 -8.91 -0.50 -0.26
CA PHE A 73 -9.51 -1.10 -1.45
C PHE A 73 -8.50 -2.01 -2.13
N THR A 74 -8.98 -2.97 -2.88
CA THR A 74 -8.16 -3.78 -3.78
C THR A 74 -7.62 -2.89 -4.92
N SER A 75 -6.65 -3.41 -5.68
CA SER A 75 -6.16 -2.73 -6.90
C SER A 75 -7.24 -2.54 -7.97
N THR A 76 -8.34 -3.29 -7.89
CA THR A 76 -9.52 -3.17 -8.75
C THR A 76 -10.58 -2.20 -8.21
N GLY A 77 -10.36 -1.62 -7.02
CA GLY A 77 -11.25 -0.62 -6.42
C GLY A 77 -12.36 -1.19 -5.53
N GLU A 78 -12.38 -2.49 -5.27
CA GLU A 78 -13.34 -3.10 -4.34
C GLU A 78 -12.94 -2.85 -2.88
N PRO A 79 -13.89 -2.64 -1.95
CA PRO A 79 -13.57 -2.47 -0.53
C PRO A 79 -12.78 -3.66 0.01
N LEU A 80 -11.69 -3.38 0.73
CA LEU A 80 -10.83 -4.36 1.39
C LEU A 80 -10.88 -4.14 2.90
N ARG A 81 -11.31 -5.14 3.65
CA ARG A 81 -11.31 -5.04 5.11
C ARG A 81 -9.87 -5.06 5.63
N HIS A 82 -9.58 -4.33 6.71
CA HIS A 82 -8.24 -4.32 7.30
C HIS A 82 -7.75 -5.71 7.72
N GLU A 83 -8.65 -6.58 8.16
CA GLU A 83 -8.35 -7.98 8.52
C GLU A 83 -8.00 -8.89 7.33
N ASP A 84 -8.24 -8.43 6.09
CA ASP A 84 -7.91 -9.13 4.85
C ASP A 84 -6.74 -8.45 4.09
N CYS A 85 -6.13 -7.43 4.70
CA CYS A 85 -5.03 -6.69 4.09
C CYS A 85 -3.72 -7.51 4.04
N PRO A 86 -2.73 -7.10 3.23
CA PRO A 86 -1.46 -7.82 3.11
C PRO A 86 -0.75 -8.06 4.45
N MET A 87 -0.84 -7.11 5.42
CA MET A 87 -0.24 -7.28 6.75
C MET A 87 -0.93 -8.40 7.55
N ALA A 88 -2.25 -8.41 7.57
CA ALA A 88 -3.03 -9.46 8.24
C ALA A 88 -2.73 -10.84 7.63
N GLU A 89 -2.59 -10.91 6.32
CA GLU A 89 -2.25 -12.15 5.62
C GLU A 89 -0.83 -12.63 5.95
N ALA A 90 0.16 -11.73 6.00
CA ALA A 90 1.53 -12.06 6.35
C ALA A 90 1.63 -12.64 7.78
N ILE A 91 0.91 -12.05 8.74
CA ILE A 91 0.85 -12.52 10.12
C ILE A 91 0.19 -13.90 10.18
N ARG A 92 -0.91 -14.11 9.47
CA ARG A 92 -1.66 -15.36 9.41
C ARG A 92 -0.84 -16.51 8.84
N GLN A 93 -0.15 -16.24 7.72
CA GLN A 93 0.71 -17.22 7.05
C GLN A 93 2.09 -17.37 7.70
N ARG A 94 2.48 -16.44 8.58
CA ARG A 94 3.81 -16.36 9.17
C ARG A 94 4.91 -16.30 8.11
N LYS A 95 4.64 -15.60 7.01
CA LYS A 95 5.55 -15.45 5.85
C LYS A 95 5.48 -14.02 5.30
N PRO A 96 6.59 -13.51 4.75
CA PRO A 96 6.57 -12.27 4.00
C PRO A 96 5.59 -12.35 2.83
N ILE A 97 4.83 -11.27 2.61
CA ILE A 97 4.02 -11.09 1.41
C ILE A 97 4.68 -10.03 0.54
N ARG A 98 4.69 -10.26 -0.77
CA ARG A 98 5.28 -9.36 -1.76
C ARG A 98 4.31 -9.14 -2.91
N ASP A 99 4.55 -8.11 -3.69
CA ASP A 99 3.84 -7.81 -4.95
C ASP A 99 2.33 -7.55 -4.85
N LEU A 100 1.80 -7.42 -3.62
CA LEU A 100 0.42 -7.03 -3.43
C LEU A 100 0.27 -5.50 -3.43
N ILE A 101 -0.58 -5.02 -4.33
CA ILE A 101 -0.97 -3.62 -4.41
C ILE A 101 -2.35 -3.48 -3.78
N ALA A 102 -2.48 -2.49 -2.91
CA ALA A 102 -3.75 -2.04 -2.36
C ALA A 102 -3.87 -0.51 -2.53
N ILE A 103 -5.08 -0.02 -2.35
CA ILE A 103 -5.39 1.40 -2.42
C ILE A 103 -5.82 1.84 -1.03
N ALA A 104 -5.16 2.86 -0.49
CA ALA A 104 -5.59 3.55 0.72
C ALA A 104 -6.45 4.76 0.37
N GLU A 105 -7.62 4.89 0.97
CA GLU A 105 -8.39 6.12 0.96
C GLU A 105 -8.13 6.87 2.26
N ARG A 106 -7.81 8.17 2.14
CA ARG A 106 -7.59 9.08 3.26
C ARG A 106 -8.91 9.68 3.76
N PRO A 107 -8.94 10.33 4.92
CA PRO A 107 -10.14 11.02 5.42
C PRO A 107 -10.69 12.10 4.48
N ASP A 108 -9.84 12.73 3.66
CA ASP A 108 -10.21 13.72 2.65
C ASP A 108 -10.72 13.12 1.34
N ARG A 109 -10.87 11.79 1.28
CA ARG A 109 -11.29 10.99 0.12
C ARG A 109 -10.23 10.86 -0.99
N SER A 110 -9.05 11.44 -0.83
CA SER A 110 -7.94 11.18 -1.76
C SER A 110 -7.46 9.73 -1.63
N ARG A 111 -6.95 9.18 -2.72
CA ARG A 111 -6.51 7.78 -2.79
C ARG A 111 -5.04 7.69 -3.16
N VAL A 112 -4.35 6.77 -2.52
CA VAL A 112 -2.95 6.43 -2.76
C VAL A 112 -2.87 4.94 -3.02
N ALA A 113 -2.31 4.54 -4.16
CA ALA A 113 -1.99 3.14 -4.43
C ALA A 113 -0.60 2.82 -3.85
N PHE A 114 -0.48 1.70 -3.18
CA PHE A 114 0.77 1.29 -2.57
C PHE A 114 1.05 -0.19 -2.76
N ARG A 115 2.33 -0.53 -2.85
CA ARG A 115 2.82 -1.90 -2.73
C ARG A 115 3.28 -2.14 -1.30
N ALA A 116 2.73 -3.17 -0.68
CA ALA A 116 3.01 -3.53 0.70
C ALA A 116 4.14 -4.56 0.80
N TYR A 117 5.01 -4.42 1.81
CA TYR A 117 6.12 -5.32 2.12
C TYR A 117 6.01 -5.87 3.56
N PRO A 118 4.88 -6.48 3.96
CA PRO A 118 4.75 -7.00 5.30
C PRO A 118 5.67 -8.19 5.51
N THR A 119 6.39 -8.16 6.63
CA THR A 119 7.39 -9.16 6.98
C THR A 119 7.25 -9.51 8.46
N PRO A 120 6.87 -10.75 8.81
CA PRO A 120 6.86 -11.23 10.18
C PRO A 120 8.27 -11.26 10.78
N VAL A 121 8.38 -10.90 12.05
CA VAL A 121 9.64 -10.91 12.83
C VAL A 121 9.57 -12.03 13.86
N PHE A 122 10.63 -12.80 13.96
CA PHE A 122 10.74 -13.97 14.85
C PHE A 122 11.88 -13.79 15.83
N ASP A 123 11.75 -14.36 17.03
CA ASP A 123 12.84 -14.50 17.98
C ASP A 123 13.75 -15.69 17.63
N ASP A 124 14.83 -15.86 18.42
CA ASP A 124 15.80 -16.93 18.23
C ASP A 124 15.20 -18.34 18.43
N GLU A 125 14.04 -18.43 19.11
CA GLU A 125 13.30 -19.68 19.29
C GLU A 125 12.25 -19.93 18.19
N GLY A 126 12.19 -19.07 17.15
CA GLY A 126 11.27 -19.19 16.03
C GLY A 126 9.82 -18.80 16.34
N ARG A 127 9.58 -18.10 17.45
CA ARG A 127 8.27 -17.55 17.79
C ARG A 127 8.12 -16.19 17.13
N MET A 128 7.00 -15.97 16.47
CA MET A 128 6.69 -14.64 15.91
C MET A 128 6.45 -13.66 17.06
N THR A 129 7.17 -12.55 17.07
CA THR A 129 7.09 -11.51 18.11
C THR A 129 6.44 -10.22 17.62
N ALA A 130 6.53 -9.94 16.31
CA ALA A 130 6.03 -8.74 15.67
C ALA A 130 5.86 -8.96 14.17
N ALA A 131 5.35 -7.96 13.48
CA ALA A 131 5.51 -7.81 12.04
C ALA A 131 5.81 -6.36 11.70
N ILE A 132 6.64 -6.15 10.66
CA ILE A 132 6.93 -4.84 10.07
C ILE A 132 6.27 -4.76 8.71
N ASN A 133 5.80 -3.58 8.32
CA ASN A 133 5.38 -3.30 6.96
C ASN A 133 5.98 -1.98 6.48
N MET A 134 6.44 -2.01 5.25
CA MET A 134 6.88 -0.85 4.48
C MET A 134 5.93 -0.66 3.31
N LEU A 135 5.53 0.58 3.04
CA LEU A 135 4.57 0.92 1.99
C LEU A 135 5.26 1.75 0.91
N ILE A 136 5.34 1.23 -0.30
CA ILE A 136 5.91 1.96 -1.45
C ILE A 136 4.76 2.58 -2.24
N ASP A 137 4.79 3.89 -2.40
CA ASP A 137 3.83 4.60 -3.25
C ASP A 137 4.03 4.20 -4.72
N VAL A 138 2.98 3.64 -5.31
CA VAL A 138 2.91 3.27 -6.72
C VAL A 138 1.76 3.98 -7.43
N THR A 139 1.31 5.10 -6.89
CA THR A 139 0.15 5.86 -7.37
C THR A 139 0.31 6.31 -8.82
N ALA A 140 1.49 6.82 -9.16
CA ALA A 140 1.78 7.26 -10.53
C ALA A 140 1.74 6.09 -11.53
N GLU A 141 2.31 4.94 -11.15
CA GLU A 141 2.32 3.73 -11.97
C GLU A 141 0.89 3.20 -12.18
N GLN A 142 0.08 3.14 -11.13
CA GLN A 142 -1.30 2.68 -11.19
C GLN A 142 -2.20 3.63 -11.99
N SER A 143 -2.04 4.94 -11.79
CA SER A 143 -2.78 5.94 -12.55
C SER A 143 -2.47 5.86 -14.05
N ALA A 144 -1.19 5.72 -14.41
CA ALA A 144 -0.76 5.55 -15.80
C ALA A 144 -1.33 4.26 -16.42
N ALA A 145 -1.28 3.14 -15.71
CA ALA A 145 -1.82 1.86 -16.18
C ALA A 145 -3.33 1.92 -16.43
N LEU A 146 -4.10 2.57 -15.55
CA LEU A 146 -5.54 2.77 -15.73
C LEU A 146 -5.85 3.65 -16.95
N THR A 147 -5.07 4.72 -17.15
CA THR A 147 -5.21 5.60 -18.32
C THR A 147 -4.94 4.85 -19.62
N GLU A 148 -3.89 4.04 -19.67
CA GLU A 148 -3.57 3.20 -20.84
C GLU A 148 -4.69 2.19 -21.13
N GLN A 149 -5.25 1.55 -20.09
CA GLN A 149 -6.39 0.64 -20.25
C GLN A 149 -7.63 1.37 -20.79
N ALA A 150 -7.91 2.58 -20.31
CA ALA A 150 -9.01 3.40 -20.80
C ALA A 150 -8.85 3.71 -22.30
N GLU A 151 -7.65 4.10 -22.73
CA GLU A 151 -7.34 4.33 -24.14
C GLU A 151 -7.51 3.06 -24.99
N ARG A 152 -7.06 1.91 -24.45
CA ARG A 152 -7.27 0.62 -25.13
C ARG A 152 -8.74 0.30 -25.31
N CYS A 153 -9.58 0.54 -24.30
CA CYS A 153 -11.03 0.36 -24.41
C CYS A 153 -11.63 1.28 -25.49
N ARG A 154 -11.20 2.53 -25.61
CA ARG A 154 -11.66 3.46 -26.66
C ARG A 154 -11.27 2.95 -28.04
N ARG A 155 -10.01 2.55 -28.26
CA ARG A 155 -9.58 1.98 -29.55
C ARG A 155 -10.38 0.73 -29.95
N LEU A 156 -10.69 -0.15 -29.00
CA LEU A 156 -11.54 -1.31 -29.25
C LEU A 156 -12.99 -0.94 -29.57
N ALA A 157 -13.53 0.10 -28.91
CA ALA A 157 -14.87 0.61 -29.19
C ALA A 157 -14.98 1.18 -30.61
N GLU A 158 -13.94 1.87 -31.10
CA GLU A 158 -13.86 2.39 -32.46
C GLU A 158 -13.74 1.31 -33.52
N ALA A 159 -13.07 0.18 -33.19
CA ALA A 159 -12.85 -0.95 -34.08
C ALA A 159 -14.01 -1.95 -34.12
N THR A 160 -15.00 -1.86 -33.24
CA THR A 160 -16.12 -2.80 -33.18
C THR A 160 -17.35 -2.27 -33.92
N TYR A 161 -18.03 -3.16 -34.66
CA TYR A 161 -19.30 -2.87 -35.34
C TYR A 161 -20.52 -3.15 -34.45
N ASP A 162 -20.33 -3.90 -33.34
CA ASP A 162 -21.43 -4.19 -32.42
C ASP A 162 -21.70 -3.02 -31.49
N ARG A 163 -22.88 -2.42 -31.62
CA ARG A 163 -23.28 -1.24 -30.85
C ARG A 163 -23.36 -1.48 -29.35
N SER A 164 -23.69 -2.69 -28.93
CA SER A 164 -23.76 -3.08 -27.51
C SER A 164 -22.37 -3.13 -26.91
N THR A 165 -21.45 -3.82 -27.57
CA THR A 165 -20.04 -3.93 -27.18
C THR A 165 -19.36 -2.55 -27.15
N CYS A 166 -19.61 -1.70 -28.17
CA CYS A 166 -19.10 -0.33 -28.21
C CYS A 166 -19.53 0.47 -26.96
N LYS A 167 -20.81 0.40 -26.61
CA LYS A 167 -21.32 1.11 -25.41
C LYS A 167 -20.65 0.64 -24.13
N VAL A 168 -20.49 -0.66 -23.95
CA VAL A 168 -19.81 -1.23 -22.76
C VAL A 168 -18.36 -0.76 -22.67
N LEU A 169 -17.62 -0.81 -23.78
CA LEU A 169 -16.22 -0.39 -23.83
C LEU A 169 -16.04 1.10 -23.51
N VAL A 170 -16.94 1.95 -24.00
CA VAL A 170 -16.94 3.39 -23.70
C VAL A 170 -17.22 3.65 -22.21
N GLU A 171 -18.18 2.96 -21.61
CA GLU A 171 -18.45 3.08 -20.18
C GLU A 171 -17.28 2.56 -19.31
N MET A 172 -16.65 1.46 -19.71
CA MET A 172 -15.43 0.97 -19.06
C MET A 172 -14.30 2.01 -19.12
N ALA A 173 -14.07 2.62 -20.27
CA ALA A 173 -13.04 3.66 -20.40
C ALA A 173 -13.31 4.86 -19.49
N LYS A 174 -14.55 5.32 -19.38
CA LYS A 174 -14.93 6.40 -18.46
C LYS A 174 -14.67 6.04 -17.00
N HIS A 175 -15.06 4.84 -16.60
CA HIS A 175 -14.83 4.36 -15.22
C HIS A 175 -13.36 4.29 -14.88
N LEU A 176 -12.52 3.79 -15.81
CA LEU A 176 -11.06 3.74 -15.63
C LEU A 176 -10.44 5.13 -15.48
N ASP A 177 -10.87 6.11 -16.30
CA ASP A 177 -10.40 7.50 -16.18
C ASP A 177 -10.83 8.16 -14.86
N GLU A 178 -12.05 7.91 -14.41
CA GLU A 178 -12.55 8.41 -13.13
C GLU A 178 -11.74 7.83 -11.97
N THR A 179 -11.44 6.54 -12.03
CA THR A 179 -10.60 5.87 -11.04
C THR A 179 -9.20 6.48 -11.03
N ALA A 180 -8.58 6.66 -12.20
CA ALA A 180 -7.24 7.27 -12.31
C ALA A 180 -7.18 8.69 -11.73
N ARG A 181 -8.23 9.50 -11.93
CA ARG A 181 -8.32 10.88 -11.40
C ARG A 181 -8.48 10.96 -9.88
N ASN A 182 -8.96 9.90 -9.24
CA ASN A 182 -9.11 9.85 -7.78
C ASN A 182 -7.79 9.61 -7.05
N PHE A 183 -6.74 9.25 -7.77
CA PHE A 183 -5.41 9.12 -7.19
C PHE A 183 -4.73 10.47 -7.01
N ARG A 184 -4.03 10.64 -5.89
CA ARG A 184 -3.13 11.75 -5.63
C ARG A 184 -1.81 11.21 -5.12
N THR A 185 -0.73 11.51 -5.82
CA THR A 185 0.64 11.26 -5.34
C THR A 185 0.87 11.98 -4.01
N ILE A 186 1.70 11.39 -3.17
CA ILE A 186 2.22 12.06 -1.99
C ILE A 186 3.30 13.01 -2.52
N ASP A 187 3.05 14.31 -2.47
CA ASP A 187 4.08 15.30 -2.78
C ASP A 187 5.16 15.20 -1.69
N GLY A 188 6.39 14.87 -2.14
CA GLY A 188 7.58 14.72 -1.29
C GLY A 188 8.15 16.06 -0.84
#